data_8bb0d73360797eaa8999c9d97e9ce286
#
_entry.id   8bb0d73360797eaa8999c9d97e9ce286
#
_cell.length_a   1.000
_cell.length_b   1.000
_cell.length_c   1.000
_cell.angle_alpha   90.00
_cell.angle_beta   90.00
_cell.angle_gamma   90.00
#
_symmetry.space_group_name_H-M   'P 1'
#
loop_
_entity.id
_entity.type
_entity.pdbx_description
1 polymer ?
#
loop_
_entity_poly.entity_id
_entity_poly.type
_entity_poly.pdbx_seq_one_letter_code
_entity_poly.pdbx_strand_id
1 'polypeptide(L)'
;MHELTKLIKEGMVPALGVTEPGAIAFCVAKARSLIGGELKHLNVALNSGMYKNAFTCGIPNSDEVGNLFAAALGYVAGNADKGLEALAGVTPGDNAAAKSYIDAGMITVELNGMSSQIFIEAQLETTEGSAVVTIRDSHTHITRIAVNGEVTFEAESEKKAESEAEAETHPIHRYTLAQILDYINTVPVEEIEFVKEAYRVNLALFHEGLESPRTTFARRLLAMNGGKVISDDELRTASLLCNAAIEARVIGLDKPAMSITGSGSHGIIATLPLYAVCQINHLPEEKLWRATMLSYLICTYIKEYSGKLSAFCGCSIAAGLGMAVAVCYLKGGTLKQMEYVINNMVSSITGMICDGGNQGCTMKGVSACSAAFDSVAFALYDVHIDSIHGIIGKTPEETMRNIGLIASPGMVQTEKTIVEIEESKLV
;
A
#
# COMPACT_ATOMS: atom_id res chain seq x y z
N MET A 1 18.72 -11.80 15.37
CA MET A 1 17.58 -10.97 14.91
C MET A 1 16.33 -11.82 14.93
N HIS A 2 15.31 -11.37 15.64
CA HIS A 2 14.05 -12.10 15.78
C HIS A 2 13.30 -12.21 14.43
N GLU A 3 12.49 -13.28 14.22
CA GLU A 3 11.73 -13.50 12.97
C GLU A 3 10.80 -12.31 12.66
N LEU A 4 10.11 -11.77 13.66
CA LEU A 4 9.24 -10.60 13.50
C LEU A 4 10.03 -9.33 13.11
N THR A 5 11.25 -9.13 13.64
CA THR A 5 12.13 -8.03 13.20
C THR A 5 12.48 -8.17 11.73
N LYS A 6 12.88 -9.38 11.31
CA LYS A 6 13.26 -9.67 9.93
C LYS A 6 12.09 -9.41 8.98
N LEU A 7 10.89 -9.91 9.32
CA LEU A 7 9.67 -9.74 8.53
C LEU A 7 9.38 -8.25 8.24
N ILE A 8 9.44 -7.40 9.25
CA ILE A 8 9.16 -5.97 9.06
C ILE A 8 10.29 -5.29 8.29
N LYS A 9 11.56 -5.63 8.58
CA LYS A 9 12.71 -5.04 7.90
C LYS A 9 12.71 -5.35 6.39
N GLU A 10 12.33 -6.54 6.00
CA GLU A 10 12.20 -6.93 4.59
C GLU A 10 10.96 -6.33 3.92
N GLY A 11 9.87 -6.12 4.67
CA GLY A 11 8.64 -5.51 4.18
C GLY A 11 8.69 -3.98 4.03
N MET A 12 9.65 -3.31 4.66
CA MET A 12 9.82 -1.85 4.60
C MET A 12 10.62 -1.46 3.34
N VAL A 13 9.94 -0.96 2.32
CA VAL A 13 10.56 -0.56 1.04
C VAL A 13 10.07 0.82 0.63
N PRO A 14 10.95 1.81 0.34
CA PRO A 14 10.53 3.07 -0.24
C PRO A 14 9.90 2.86 -1.62
N ALA A 15 8.81 3.56 -1.91
CA ALA A 15 8.13 3.53 -3.20
C ALA A 15 7.67 4.93 -3.60
N LEU A 16 7.98 5.33 -4.82
CA LEU A 16 7.61 6.63 -5.38
C LEU A 16 6.20 6.57 -5.97
N GLY A 17 5.31 7.43 -5.50
CA GLY A 17 3.91 7.45 -5.92
C GLY A 17 3.12 6.20 -5.52
N VAL A 18 2.04 5.92 -6.24
CA VAL A 18 1.27 4.68 -6.09
C VAL A 18 2.11 3.52 -6.65
N THR A 19 2.13 2.39 -5.96
CA THR A 19 3.07 1.29 -6.25
C THR A 19 2.83 0.66 -7.61
N GLU A 20 1.57 0.55 -8.02
CA GLU A 20 1.15 -0.14 -9.23
C GLU A 20 1.64 0.54 -10.53
N PRO A 21 1.54 1.87 -10.72
CA PRO A 21 2.17 2.54 -11.87
C PRO A 21 3.69 2.37 -11.91
N GLY A 22 4.35 2.43 -10.76
CA GLY A 22 5.79 2.17 -10.66
C GLY A 22 6.16 0.77 -11.14
N ALA A 23 5.38 -0.25 -10.74
CA ALA A 23 5.57 -1.63 -11.15
C ALA A 23 5.29 -1.85 -12.65
N ILE A 24 4.24 -1.22 -13.20
CA ILE A 24 3.95 -1.24 -14.64
C ILE A 24 5.12 -0.63 -15.42
N ALA A 25 5.55 0.57 -15.03
CA ALA A 25 6.67 1.25 -15.68
C ALA A 25 7.99 0.46 -15.57
N PHE A 26 8.26 -0.16 -14.42
CA PHE A 26 9.40 -1.03 -14.21
C PHE A 26 9.39 -2.24 -15.17
N CYS A 27 8.23 -2.92 -15.28
CA CYS A 27 8.06 -4.06 -16.18
C CYS A 27 8.32 -3.68 -17.64
N VAL A 28 7.75 -2.55 -18.08
CA VAL A 28 7.93 -2.02 -19.45
C VAL A 28 9.37 -1.56 -19.69
N ALA A 29 9.96 -0.82 -18.75
CA ALA A 29 11.37 -0.39 -18.84
C ALA A 29 12.31 -1.59 -18.94
N LYS A 30 12.02 -2.68 -18.22
CA LYS A 30 12.78 -3.92 -18.32
C LYS A 30 12.65 -4.54 -19.71
N ALA A 31 11.45 -4.64 -20.26
CA ALA A 31 11.23 -5.13 -21.63
C ALA A 31 11.99 -4.24 -22.65
N ARG A 32 11.91 -2.92 -22.51
CA ARG A 32 12.62 -1.96 -23.38
C ARG A 32 14.14 -2.10 -23.31
N SER A 33 14.70 -2.45 -22.16
CA SER A 33 16.14 -2.65 -21.99
C SER A 33 16.71 -3.89 -22.70
N LEU A 34 15.84 -4.81 -23.12
CA LEU A 34 16.23 -6.09 -23.74
C LEU A 34 16.27 -6.05 -25.26
N ILE A 35 15.63 -5.07 -25.87
CA ILE A 35 15.48 -4.99 -27.33
C ILE A 35 15.62 -3.55 -27.83
N GLY A 36 16.36 -3.36 -28.92
CA GLY A 36 16.51 -2.07 -29.60
C GLY A 36 15.33 -1.74 -30.53
N GLY A 37 15.51 -0.70 -31.35
CA GLY A 37 14.58 -0.32 -32.39
C GLY A 37 13.47 0.64 -31.97
N GLU A 38 12.65 1.02 -32.96
CA GLU A 38 11.49 1.90 -32.77
C GLU A 38 10.27 1.08 -32.38
N LEU A 39 9.40 1.69 -31.53
CA LEU A 39 8.16 1.04 -31.08
C LEU A 39 7.24 0.76 -32.27
N LYS A 40 6.74 -0.47 -32.36
CA LYS A 40 5.60 -0.85 -33.18
C LYS A 40 4.35 -1.03 -32.35
N HIS A 41 4.46 -1.77 -31.27
CA HIS A 41 3.35 -2.01 -30.35
C HIS A 41 3.85 -2.39 -28.97
N LEU A 42 3.16 -1.89 -27.94
CA LEU A 42 3.32 -2.29 -26.55
C LEU A 42 1.94 -2.67 -25.99
N ASN A 43 1.78 -3.91 -25.55
CA ASN A 43 0.63 -4.32 -24.79
C ASN A 43 1.03 -4.66 -23.35
N VAL A 44 0.25 -4.19 -22.36
CA VAL A 44 0.46 -4.52 -20.95
C VAL A 44 -0.80 -5.21 -20.41
N ALA A 45 -0.68 -6.47 -20.05
CA ALA A 45 -1.75 -7.25 -19.44
C ALA A 45 -1.64 -7.21 -17.91
N LEU A 46 -2.74 -6.89 -17.23
CA LEU A 46 -2.80 -6.69 -15.77
C LEU A 46 -3.91 -7.54 -15.15
N ASN A 47 -3.70 -8.13 -13.96
CA ASN A 47 -4.83 -8.64 -13.17
C ASN A 47 -5.72 -7.49 -12.67
N SER A 48 -6.93 -7.82 -12.22
CA SER A 48 -7.92 -6.82 -11.77
C SER A 48 -7.40 -5.87 -10.70
N GLY A 49 -6.66 -6.38 -9.73
CA GLY A 49 -6.10 -5.55 -8.67
C GLY A 49 -5.08 -4.52 -9.18
N MET A 50 -4.16 -4.91 -10.06
CA MET A 50 -3.19 -4.01 -10.69
C MET A 50 -3.90 -2.99 -11.60
N TYR A 51 -4.85 -3.47 -12.42
CA TYR A 51 -5.63 -2.65 -13.36
C TYR A 51 -6.38 -1.54 -12.63
N LYS A 52 -7.22 -1.92 -11.66
CA LYS A 52 -8.01 -1.00 -10.83
C LYS A 52 -7.13 -0.01 -10.04
N ASN A 53 -6.09 -0.51 -9.37
CA ASN A 53 -5.28 0.35 -8.50
C ASN A 53 -4.49 1.40 -9.26
N ALA A 54 -4.06 1.10 -10.48
CA ALA A 54 -3.35 2.04 -11.35
C ALA A 54 -4.29 2.91 -12.22
N PHE A 55 -5.60 2.66 -12.24
CA PHE A 55 -6.53 3.20 -13.24
C PHE A 55 -6.56 4.73 -13.32
N THR A 56 -6.58 5.43 -12.19
CA THR A 56 -6.65 6.90 -12.12
C THR A 56 -5.62 7.53 -11.18
N CYS A 57 -4.63 6.76 -10.71
CA CYS A 57 -3.64 7.32 -9.80
C CYS A 57 -2.69 8.27 -10.50
N GLY A 58 -2.23 9.30 -9.78
CA GLY A 58 -1.20 10.21 -10.24
C GLY A 58 0.14 9.49 -10.48
N ILE A 59 0.84 9.95 -11.49
CA ILE A 59 2.14 9.43 -11.87
C ILE A 59 3.22 10.42 -11.41
N PRO A 60 4.32 9.97 -10.79
CA PRO A 60 5.41 10.84 -10.40
C PRO A 60 5.97 11.64 -11.58
N ASN A 61 6.22 12.94 -11.36
CA ASN A 61 6.75 13.87 -12.36
C ASN A 61 5.87 14.04 -13.62
N SER A 62 4.56 13.76 -13.48
CA SER A 62 3.57 13.91 -14.54
C SER A 62 2.30 14.56 -14.01
N ASP A 63 1.59 15.30 -14.85
CA ASP A 63 0.22 15.76 -14.60
C ASP A 63 -0.83 14.74 -15.09
N GLU A 64 -0.36 13.70 -15.74
CA GLU A 64 -1.17 12.61 -16.28
C GLU A 64 -1.41 11.52 -15.23
N VAL A 65 -2.36 10.65 -15.50
CA VAL A 65 -2.81 9.61 -14.58
C VAL A 65 -2.99 8.26 -15.28
N GLY A 66 -2.96 7.20 -14.50
CA GLY A 66 -3.45 5.90 -14.92
C GLY A 66 -2.41 4.95 -15.51
N ASN A 67 -2.88 3.72 -15.72
CA ASN A 67 -2.04 2.59 -16.14
C ASN A 67 -1.48 2.76 -17.56
N LEU A 68 -2.25 3.37 -18.48
CA LEU A 68 -1.81 3.61 -19.86
C LEU A 68 -0.63 4.57 -19.93
N PHE A 69 -0.69 5.69 -19.18
CA PHE A 69 0.42 6.63 -19.09
C PHE A 69 1.62 6.04 -18.34
N ALA A 70 1.40 5.22 -17.31
CA ALA A 70 2.48 4.52 -16.62
C ALA A 70 3.24 3.58 -17.56
N ALA A 71 2.53 2.84 -18.43
CA ALA A 71 3.14 2.00 -19.46
C ALA A 71 3.93 2.83 -20.48
N ALA A 72 3.33 3.91 -20.97
CA ALA A 72 3.97 4.78 -21.97
C ALA A 72 5.25 5.46 -21.44
N LEU A 73 5.20 5.99 -20.22
CA LEU A 73 6.37 6.59 -19.56
C LEU A 73 7.44 5.55 -19.21
N GLY A 74 7.02 4.33 -18.86
CA GLY A 74 7.92 3.19 -18.68
C GLY A 74 8.72 2.88 -19.94
N TYR A 75 8.08 2.99 -21.13
CA TYR A 75 8.76 2.84 -22.42
C TYR A 75 9.67 4.03 -22.75
N VAL A 76 9.21 5.26 -22.56
CA VAL A 76 9.92 6.49 -23.00
C VAL A 76 11.10 6.80 -22.09
N ALA A 77 10.91 6.77 -20.76
CA ALA A 77 11.86 7.30 -19.79
C ALA A 77 12.12 6.36 -18.60
N GLY A 78 11.46 5.20 -18.55
CA GLY A 78 11.58 4.29 -17.42
C GLY A 78 12.99 3.74 -17.22
N ASN A 79 13.46 3.73 -15.97
CA ASN A 79 14.73 3.12 -15.58
C ASN A 79 14.50 1.85 -14.77
N ALA A 80 14.76 0.68 -15.40
CA ALA A 80 14.55 -0.62 -14.77
C ALA A 80 15.45 -0.87 -13.54
N ASP A 81 16.61 -0.23 -13.43
CA ASP A 81 17.51 -0.41 -12.30
C ASP A 81 17.00 0.24 -11.00
N LYS A 82 15.99 1.10 -11.12
CA LYS A 82 15.37 1.80 -9.98
C LYS A 82 14.14 1.09 -9.40
N GLY A 83 13.73 -0.06 -9.95
CA GLY A 83 12.57 -0.81 -9.45
C GLY A 83 11.30 0.06 -9.38
N LEU A 84 10.69 0.19 -8.22
CA LEU A 84 9.46 0.99 -8.00
C LEU A 84 9.66 2.52 -8.14
N GLU A 85 10.88 2.99 -8.26
CA GLU A 85 11.22 4.38 -8.57
C GLU A 85 11.58 4.58 -10.06
N ALA A 86 11.15 3.66 -10.93
CA ALA A 86 11.47 3.67 -12.36
C ALA A 86 11.12 4.99 -13.05
N LEU A 87 10.14 5.74 -12.56
CA LEU A 87 9.67 7.02 -13.09
C LEU A 87 10.29 8.27 -12.43
N ALA A 88 11.27 8.12 -11.54
CA ALA A 88 11.88 9.24 -10.80
C ALA A 88 12.61 10.27 -11.68
N GLY A 89 12.89 9.95 -12.94
CA GLY A 89 13.59 10.85 -13.86
C GLY A 89 12.73 11.43 -15.00
N VAL A 90 11.41 11.24 -14.94
CA VAL A 90 10.48 11.70 -15.99
C VAL A 90 10.49 13.22 -16.10
N THR A 91 10.53 13.72 -17.33
CA THR A 91 10.53 15.15 -17.67
C THR A 91 9.26 15.55 -18.44
N PRO A 92 8.95 16.86 -18.57
CA PRO A 92 7.86 17.31 -19.43
C PRO A 92 7.97 16.87 -20.89
N GLY A 93 9.19 16.73 -21.42
CA GLY A 93 9.44 16.22 -22.77
C GLY A 93 9.04 14.74 -22.91
N ASP A 94 9.31 13.94 -21.88
CA ASP A 94 8.94 12.51 -21.85
C ASP A 94 7.42 12.35 -21.78
N ASN A 95 6.72 13.22 -21.03
CA ASN A 95 5.26 13.23 -20.98
C ASN A 95 4.66 13.49 -22.38
N ALA A 96 5.20 14.46 -23.14
CA ALA A 96 4.76 14.75 -24.50
C ALA A 96 5.03 13.58 -25.45
N ALA A 97 6.19 12.93 -25.34
CA ALA A 97 6.53 11.76 -26.15
C ALA A 97 5.61 10.56 -25.80
N ALA A 98 5.37 10.29 -24.54
CA ALA A 98 4.46 9.24 -24.08
C ALA A 98 3.05 9.46 -24.65
N LYS A 99 2.54 10.69 -24.57
CA LYS A 99 1.24 11.05 -25.12
C LYS A 99 1.15 10.78 -26.62
N SER A 100 2.20 11.09 -27.39
CA SER A 100 2.20 10.84 -28.85
C SER A 100 2.08 9.36 -29.21
N TYR A 101 2.70 8.45 -28.44
CA TYR A 101 2.55 7.00 -28.63
C TYR A 101 1.15 6.50 -28.26
N ILE A 102 0.56 7.07 -27.22
CA ILE A 102 -0.82 6.77 -26.83
C ILE A 102 -1.80 7.22 -27.91
N ASP A 103 -1.69 8.47 -28.36
CA ASP A 103 -2.55 9.06 -29.39
C ASP A 103 -2.43 8.32 -30.74
N ALA A 104 -1.28 7.72 -31.01
CA ALA A 104 -1.04 6.87 -32.18
C ALA A 104 -1.60 5.44 -32.03
N GLY A 105 -2.14 5.08 -30.87
CA GLY A 105 -2.67 3.74 -30.59
C GLY A 105 -1.60 2.65 -30.51
N MET A 106 -0.33 3.03 -30.28
CA MET A 106 0.79 2.08 -30.23
C MET A 106 0.95 1.41 -28.87
N ILE A 107 0.25 1.90 -27.84
CA ILE A 107 0.32 1.38 -26.48
C ILE A 107 -1.10 1.04 -26.01
N THR A 108 -1.26 -0.16 -25.47
CA THR A 108 -2.52 -0.67 -24.92
C THR A 108 -2.31 -1.28 -23.55
N VAL A 109 -3.33 -1.20 -22.72
CA VAL A 109 -3.38 -1.89 -21.41
C VAL A 109 -4.68 -2.66 -21.34
N GLU A 110 -4.61 -3.92 -20.97
CA GLU A 110 -5.77 -4.81 -20.93
C GLU A 110 -5.91 -5.54 -19.60
N LEU A 111 -7.15 -5.88 -19.26
CA LEU A 111 -7.46 -6.68 -18.08
C LEU A 111 -7.24 -8.17 -18.36
N ASN A 112 -6.34 -8.80 -17.61
CA ASN A 112 -6.07 -10.23 -17.64
C ASN A 112 -6.67 -10.96 -16.44
N GLY A 113 -7.98 -11.01 -16.36
CA GLY A 113 -8.74 -11.79 -15.39
C GLY A 113 -8.86 -11.18 -13.99
N MET A 114 -9.76 -11.75 -13.21
CA MET A 114 -10.06 -11.35 -11.82
C MET A 114 -9.19 -12.13 -10.86
N SER A 115 -8.26 -11.46 -10.17
CA SER A 115 -7.35 -12.07 -9.22
C SER A 115 -6.80 -11.04 -8.22
N SER A 116 -6.62 -11.46 -6.96
CA SER A 116 -5.91 -10.72 -5.93
C SER A 116 -4.38 -10.89 -5.99
N GLN A 117 -3.89 -11.78 -6.84
CA GLN A 117 -2.46 -12.03 -7.06
C GLN A 117 -1.90 -11.00 -8.03
N ILE A 118 -0.73 -10.43 -7.73
CA ILE A 118 -0.05 -9.49 -8.63
C ILE A 118 0.31 -10.22 -9.93
N PHE A 119 -0.11 -9.62 -11.05
CA PHE A 119 0.28 -10.04 -12.39
C PHE A 119 0.44 -8.81 -13.28
N ILE A 120 1.62 -8.70 -13.93
CA ILE A 120 1.92 -7.71 -14.96
C ILE A 120 2.67 -8.46 -16.05
N GLU A 121 2.25 -8.30 -17.29
CA GLU A 121 3.00 -8.79 -18.45
C GLU A 121 3.11 -7.67 -19.49
N ALA A 122 4.34 -7.26 -19.78
CA ALA A 122 4.64 -6.30 -20.84
C ALA A 122 5.10 -7.05 -22.09
N GLN A 123 4.36 -6.91 -23.17
CA GLN A 123 4.66 -7.46 -24.50
C GLN A 123 5.06 -6.31 -25.40
N LEU A 124 6.35 -6.19 -25.69
CA LEU A 124 6.95 -5.13 -26.52
C LEU A 124 7.32 -5.67 -27.89
N GLU A 125 6.86 -5.01 -28.96
CA GLU A 125 7.29 -5.23 -30.32
C GLU A 125 7.95 -3.97 -30.88
N THR A 126 9.13 -4.11 -31.49
CA THR A 126 9.91 -3.02 -32.11
C THR A 126 10.29 -3.39 -33.53
N THR A 127 10.97 -2.46 -34.22
CA THR A 127 11.54 -2.73 -35.56
C THR A 127 12.67 -3.78 -35.55
N GLU A 128 13.27 -4.07 -34.39
CA GLU A 128 14.39 -5.00 -34.22
C GLU A 128 14.00 -6.33 -33.57
N GLY A 129 12.75 -6.48 -33.11
CA GLY A 129 12.26 -7.73 -32.54
C GLY A 129 11.23 -7.55 -31.44
N SER A 130 11.13 -8.52 -30.54
CA SER A 130 10.15 -8.51 -29.46
C SER A 130 10.76 -8.90 -28.12
N ALA A 131 10.18 -8.35 -27.03
CA ALA A 131 10.50 -8.74 -25.66
C ALA A 131 9.23 -8.89 -24.83
N VAL A 132 9.20 -9.92 -23.99
CA VAL A 132 8.13 -10.15 -23.01
C VAL A 132 8.73 -10.24 -21.62
N VAL A 133 8.19 -9.47 -20.68
CA VAL A 133 8.57 -9.53 -19.26
C VAL A 133 7.32 -9.75 -18.43
N THR A 134 7.36 -10.74 -17.54
CA THR A 134 6.26 -11.07 -16.63
C THR A 134 6.68 -10.87 -15.18
N ILE A 135 5.87 -10.18 -14.40
CA ILE A 135 6.00 -9.97 -12.96
C ILE A 135 4.86 -10.69 -12.25
N ARG A 136 5.16 -11.42 -11.16
CA ARG A 136 4.18 -12.11 -10.30
C ARG A 136 4.54 -11.97 -8.82
N ASP A 137 3.58 -12.23 -7.95
CA ASP A 137 3.69 -12.36 -6.49
C ASP A 137 4.08 -11.08 -5.74
N SER A 138 5.00 -10.29 -6.25
CA SER A 138 5.32 -8.94 -5.75
C SER A 138 5.54 -7.97 -6.91
N HIS A 139 5.47 -6.68 -6.63
CA HIS A 139 5.52 -5.62 -7.64
C HIS A 139 6.83 -5.53 -8.44
N THR A 140 7.88 -6.22 -7.99
CA THR A 140 9.21 -6.21 -8.65
C THR A 140 9.76 -7.61 -8.94
N HIS A 141 9.01 -8.67 -8.64
CA HIS A 141 9.46 -10.04 -8.84
C HIS A 141 9.23 -10.46 -10.31
N ILE A 142 10.26 -10.33 -11.13
CA ILE A 142 10.25 -10.82 -12.50
C ILE A 142 10.32 -12.34 -12.47
N THR A 143 9.30 -12.99 -13.03
CA THR A 143 9.22 -14.47 -13.09
C THR A 143 9.55 -15.02 -14.46
N ARG A 144 9.45 -14.22 -15.54
CA ARG A 144 9.74 -14.69 -16.89
C ARG A 144 10.24 -13.54 -17.78
N ILE A 145 11.23 -13.86 -18.61
CA ILE A 145 11.70 -12.99 -19.70
C ILE A 145 11.81 -13.83 -20.96
N ALA A 146 11.27 -13.33 -22.05
CA ALA A 146 11.49 -13.90 -23.39
C ALA A 146 11.90 -12.80 -24.38
N VAL A 147 12.83 -13.11 -25.28
CA VAL A 147 13.32 -12.20 -26.33
C VAL A 147 13.20 -12.93 -27.67
N ASN A 148 12.53 -12.31 -28.64
CA ASN A 148 12.28 -12.89 -29.95
C ASN A 148 11.63 -14.29 -29.91
N GLY A 149 10.76 -14.51 -28.91
CA GLY A 149 10.06 -15.78 -28.68
C GLY A 149 10.86 -16.84 -27.88
N GLU A 150 12.16 -16.60 -27.65
CA GLU A 150 12.99 -17.48 -26.84
C GLU A 150 12.96 -17.06 -25.36
N VAL A 151 12.67 -18.01 -24.44
CA VAL A 151 12.69 -17.75 -22.98
C VAL A 151 14.16 -17.69 -22.55
N THR A 152 14.58 -16.48 -22.10
CA THR A 152 15.94 -16.24 -21.61
C THR A 152 16.07 -16.26 -20.09
N PHE A 153 14.95 -16.13 -19.39
CA PHE A 153 14.88 -16.25 -17.94
C PHE A 153 13.51 -16.79 -17.55
N GLU A 154 13.49 -17.74 -16.64
CA GLU A 154 12.30 -18.24 -15.97
C GLU A 154 12.69 -18.54 -14.52
N ALA A 155 12.02 -17.84 -13.58
CA ALA A 155 12.21 -18.09 -12.17
C ALA A 155 11.79 -19.54 -11.87
N GLU A 156 12.56 -20.25 -11.05
CA GLU A 156 12.12 -21.54 -10.54
C GLU A 156 10.75 -21.33 -9.89
N SER A 157 9.72 -21.95 -10.47
CA SER A 157 8.42 -21.97 -9.82
C SER A 157 8.64 -22.64 -8.48
N GLU A 158 8.49 -21.91 -7.38
CA GLU A 158 8.12 -22.56 -6.14
C GLU A 158 6.84 -23.33 -6.50
N LYS A 159 6.98 -24.62 -6.72
CA LYS A 159 5.86 -25.53 -6.89
C LYS A 159 5.05 -25.39 -5.61
N LYS A 160 4.04 -24.49 -5.62
CA LYS A 160 2.92 -24.64 -4.71
C LYS A 160 2.38 -26.03 -5.04
N ALA A 161 2.77 -26.99 -4.20
CA ALA A 161 2.19 -28.31 -4.24
C ALA A 161 0.68 -28.08 -4.11
N GLU A 162 -0.05 -28.40 -5.18
CA GLU A 162 -1.50 -28.60 -5.16
C GLU A 162 -1.76 -29.90 -4.36
N SER A 163 -1.39 -29.88 -3.10
CA SER A 163 -1.88 -30.82 -2.10
C SER A 163 -2.63 -29.97 -1.08
N GLU A 164 -3.92 -30.20 -0.97
CA GLU A 164 -4.83 -29.68 0.04
C GLU A 164 -4.48 -30.13 1.48
N ALA A 165 -3.21 -30.31 1.79
CA ALA A 165 -2.71 -30.62 3.11
C ALA A 165 -1.52 -29.69 3.40
N GLU A 166 -1.75 -28.73 4.34
CA GLU A 166 -0.75 -27.83 4.90
C GLU A 166 -0.28 -26.72 3.94
N ALA A 167 -1.16 -25.78 3.59
CA ALA A 167 -0.72 -24.44 3.25
C ALA A 167 0.11 -23.94 4.44
N GLU A 168 1.42 -23.82 4.25
CA GLU A 168 2.34 -23.34 5.29
C GLU A 168 1.84 -21.97 5.74
N THR A 169 1.29 -21.90 6.96
CA THR A 169 0.72 -20.67 7.50
C THR A 169 1.81 -19.62 7.53
N HIS A 170 1.54 -18.43 6.96
CA HIS A 170 2.51 -17.33 6.94
C HIS A 170 3.12 -17.14 8.34
N PRO A 171 4.42 -16.91 8.48
CA PRO A 171 5.10 -16.86 9.79
C PRO A 171 4.41 -16.00 10.83
N ILE A 172 3.84 -14.84 10.42
CA ILE A 172 3.12 -13.94 11.34
C ILE A 172 1.92 -14.61 12.01
N HIS A 173 1.23 -15.53 11.35
CA HIS A 173 0.04 -16.20 11.87
C HIS A 173 0.35 -17.31 12.92
N ARG A 174 1.64 -17.58 13.15
CA ARG A 174 2.08 -18.44 14.26
C ARG A 174 2.07 -17.72 15.60
N TYR A 175 1.93 -16.38 15.58
CA TYR A 175 1.97 -15.54 16.77
C TYR A 175 0.58 -15.04 17.14
N THR A 176 0.28 -15.08 18.43
CA THR A 176 -0.89 -14.42 19.00
C THR A 176 -0.59 -12.94 19.26
N LEU A 177 -1.63 -12.11 19.44
CA LEU A 177 -1.47 -10.70 19.83
C LEU A 177 -0.65 -10.57 21.13
N ALA A 178 -0.88 -11.47 22.09
CA ALA A 178 -0.12 -11.50 23.34
C ALA A 178 1.38 -11.75 23.10
N GLN A 179 1.73 -12.69 22.24
CA GLN A 179 3.14 -12.97 21.88
C GLN A 179 3.78 -11.83 21.09
N ILE A 180 3.02 -11.19 20.21
CA ILE A 180 3.48 -9.98 19.50
C ILE A 180 3.77 -8.88 20.50
N LEU A 181 2.86 -8.63 21.45
CA LEU A 181 3.05 -7.61 22.48
C LEU A 181 4.24 -7.92 23.41
N ASP A 182 4.43 -9.19 23.79
CA ASP A 182 5.59 -9.61 24.57
C ASP A 182 6.90 -9.34 23.79
N TYR A 183 6.96 -9.71 22.51
CA TYR A 183 8.08 -9.37 21.65
C TYR A 183 8.34 -7.86 21.59
N ILE A 184 7.31 -7.04 21.38
CA ILE A 184 7.43 -5.57 21.32
C ILE A 184 8.01 -4.99 22.62
N ASN A 185 7.64 -5.55 23.78
CA ASN A 185 8.10 -5.06 25.06
C ASN A 185 9.51 -5.54 25.42
N THR A 186 9.98 -6.65 24.85
CA THR A 186 11.25 -7.30 25.23
C THR A 186 12.36 -7.21 24.20
N VAL A 187 12.03 -6.94 22.92
CA VAL A 187 13.03 -6.84 21.87
C VAL A 187 14.02 -5.71 22.18
N PRO A 188 15.36 -5.94 22.03
CA PRO A 188 16.37 -4.87 22.14
C PRO A 188 16.05 -3.72 21.17
N VAL A 189 16.15 -2.48 21.65
CA VAL A 189 15.78 -1.30 20.87
C VAL A 189 16.62 -1.16 19.60
N GLU A 190 17.88 -1.58 19.67
CA GLU A 190 18.82 -1.57 18.55
C GLU A 190 18.38 -2.48 17.39
N GLU A 191 17.61 -3.52 17.68
CA GLU A 191 17.05 -4.41 16.65
C GLU A 191 15.86 -3.80 15.89
N ILE A 192 15.20 -2.79 16.47
CA ILE A 192 14.01 -2.15 15.89
C ILE A 192 14.21 -0.68 15.51
N GLU A 193 15.36 -0.10 15.83
CA GLU A 193 15.70 1.31 15.53
C GLU A 193 15.57 1.64 14.02
N PHE A 194 15.72 0.67 13.14
CA PHE A 194 15.60 0.87 11.69
C PHE A 194 14.25 1.45 11.25
N VAL A 195 13.16 1.29 12.05
CA VAL A 195 11.86 1.86 11.74
C VAL A 195 11.84 3.39 11.74
N LYS A 196 12.84 4.05 12.32
CA LYS A 196 13.01 5.50 12.24
C LYS A 196 13.07 6.02 10.81
N GLU A 197 13.56 5.18 9.89
CA GLU A 197 13.64 5.51 8.47
C GLU A 197 12.26 5.76 7.85
N ALA A 198 11.20 5.09 8.35
CA ALA A 198 9.84 5.34 7.92
C ALA A 198 9.40 6.78 8.19
N TYR A 199 9.80 7.35 9.32
CA TYR A 199 9.50 8.74 9.67
C TYR A 199 10.26 9.73 8.81
N ARG A 200 11.55 9.47 8.55
CA ARG A 200 12.35 10.32 7.66
C ARG A 200 11.72 10.41 6.27
N VAL A 201 11.28 9.29 5.73
CA VAL A 201 10.68 9.21 4.38
C VAL A 201 9.27 9.79 4.38
N ASN A 202 8.39 9.35 5.29
CA ASN A 202 6.98 9.76 5.28
C ASN A 202 6.77 11.23 5.70
N LEU A 203 7.62 11.78 6.59
CA LEU A 203 7.56 13.21 6.92
C LEU A 203 8.05 14.08 5.75
N ALA A 204 9.04 13.63 4.99
CA ALA A 204 9.46 14.35 3.78
C ALA A 204 8.31 14.43 2.76
N LEU A 205 7.57 13.34 2.58
CA LEU A 205 6.38 13.32 1.73
C LEU A 205 5.24 14.19 2.28
N PHE A 206 5.04 14.19 3.61
CA PHE A 206 4.08 15.08 4.27
C PHE A 206 4.40 16.55 3.99
N HIS A 207 5.64 16.96 4.15
CA HIS A 207 6.06 18.34 3.89
C HIS A 207 5.86 18.72 2.42
N GLU A 208 6.22 17.85 1.50
CA GLU A 208 5.95 18.02 0.07
C GLU A 208 4.46 18.22 -0.19
N GLY A 209 3.60 17.41 0.44
CA GLY A 209 2.14 17.55 0.34
C GLY A 209 1.61 18.83 0.93
N LEU A 210 2.21 19.33 2.01
CA LEU A 210 1.78 20.57 2.65
C LEU A 210 2.15 21.81 1.85
N GLU A 211 3.29 21.80 1.16
CA GLU A 211 3.84 22.92 0.40
C GLU A 211 3.32 22.98 -1.04
N SER A 212 2.92 21.84 -1.61
CA SER A 212 2.50 21.74 -3.00
C SER A 212 1.23 22.55 -3.30
N PRO A 213 1.21 23.33 -4.39
CA PRO A 213 -0.02 24.00 -4.85
C PRO A 213 -1.06 23.01 -5.41
N ARG A 214 -0.67 21.78 -5.74
CA ARG A 214 -1.55 20.75 -6.30
C ARG A 214 -2.43 20.06 -5.24
N THR A 215 -2.07 20.15 -3.95
CA THR A 215 -2.85 19.56 -2.85
C THR A 215 -4.00 20.47 -2.43
N THR A 216 -5.12 19.88 -2.06
CA THR A 216 -6.32 20.58 -1.60
C THR A 216 -6.73 20.15 -0.20
N PHE A 217 -6.70 18.86 0.08
CA PHE A 217 -7.01 18.30 1.38
C PHE A 217 -5.98 18.69 2.44
N ALA A 218 -4.69 18.65 2.13
CA ALA A 218 -3.62 19.04 3.05
C ALA A 218 -3.84 20.44 3.63
N ARG A 219 -4.13 21.43 2.75
CA ARG A 219 -4.42 22.80 3.17
C ARG A 219 -5.67 22.91 4.04
N ARG A 220 -6.73 22.15 3.70
CA ARG A 220 -7.96 22.16 4.49
C ARG A 220 -7.76 21.50 5.85
N LEU A 221 -7.04 20.38 5.91
CA LEU A 221 -6.71 19.70 7.15
C LEU A 221 -5.84 20.57 8.07
N LEU A 222 -4.86 21.31 7.51
CA LEU A 222 -4.08 22.28 8.27
C LEU A 222 -4.98 23.37 8.89
N ALA A 223 -5.90 23.92 8.11
CA ALA A 223 -6.85 24.92 8.63
C ALA A 223 -7.76 24.33 9.73
N MET A 224 -8.21 23.08 9.59
CA MET A 224 -8.99 22.38 10.61
C MET A 224 -8.18 22.09 11.87
N ASN A 225 -6.86 21.96 11.77
CA ASN A 225 -5.92 21.80 12.89
C ASN A 225 -5.45 23.16 13.47
N GLY A 226 -6.22 24.22 13.23
CA GLY A 226 -5.93 25.57 13.75
C GLY A 226 -4.72 26.24 13.10
N GLY A 227 -4.34 25.85 11.89
CA GLY A 227 -3.16 26.37 11.17
C GLY A 227 -1.82 25.86 11.73
N LYS A 228 -1.82 24.88 12.62
CA LYS A 228 -0.63 24.29 13.23
C LYS A 228 -0.37 22.90 12.66
N VAL A 229 0.89 22.59 12.39
CA VAL A 229 1.28 21.20 12.00
C VAL A 229 1.04 20.25 13.17
N ILE A 230 1.50 20.63 14.36
CA ILE A 230 1.22 19.94 15.61
C ILE A 230 0.37 20.87 16.50
N SER A 231 -0.82 20.44 16.86
CA SER A 231 -1.72 21.12 17.82
C SER A 231 -1.93 20.23 19.06
N ASP A 232 -2.73 20.69 20.00
CA ASP A 232 -3.09 19.88 21.18
C ASP A 232 -4.18 18.83 20.87
N ASP A 233 -4.75 18.82 19.66
CA ASP A 233 -5.75 17.86 19.20
C ASP A 233 -5.04 16.72 18.46
N GLU A 234 -4.95 15.57 19.14
CA GLU A 234 -4.27 14.37 18.61
C GLU A 234 -4.90 13.86 17.31
N LEU A 235 -6.23 13.79 17.23
CA LEU A 235 -6.93 13.29 16.05
C LEU A 235 -6.71 14.21 14.85
N ARG A 236 -6.84 15.53 15.03
CA ARG A 236 -6.64 16.50 13.95
C ARG A 236 -5.19 16.53 13.48
N THR A 237 -4.24 16.49 14.41
CA THR A 237 -2.81 16.42 14.08
C THR A 237 -2.48 15.12 13.35
N ALA A 238 -2.93 13.97 13.85
CA ALA A 238 -2.75 12.66 13.21
C ALA A 238 -3.36 12.63 11.80
N SER A 239 -4.60 13.13 11.67
CA SER A 239 -5.29 13.21 10.39
C SER A 239 -4.56 14.11 9.39
N LEU A 240 -4.05 15.28 9.82
CA LEU A 240 -3.26 16.16 8.97
C LEU A 240 -1.97 15.49 8.48
N LEU A 241 -1.15 14.99 9.38
CA LEU A 241 0.14 14.38 9.02
C LEU A 241 -0.06 13.20 8.07
N CYS A 242 -0.99 12.32 8.39
CA CYS A 242 -1.30 11.13 7.60
C CYS A 242 -1.83 11.49 6.22
N ASN A 243 -2.86 12.33 6.16
CA ASN A 243 -3.64 12.50 4.94
C ASN A 243 -3.02 13.53 3.98
N ALA A 244 -2.19 14.45 4.43
CA ALA A 244 -1.38 15.28 3.54
C ALA A 244 -0.31 14.43 2.81
N ALA A 245 0.30 13.45 3.50
CA ALA A 245 1.23 12.51 2.87
C ALA A 245 0.51 11.57 1.89
N ILE A 246 -0.70 11.08 2.24
CA ILE A 246 -1.51 10.26 1.32
C ILE A 246 -1.88 11.05 0.07
N GLU A 247 -2.37 12.29 0.21
CA GLU A 247 -2.70 13.14 -0.93
C GLU A 247 -1.49 13.34 -1.85
N ALA A 248 -0.33 13.73 -1.27
CA ALA A 248 0.92 13.89 -2.01
C ALA A 248 1.28 12.65 -2.83
N ARG A 249 1.16 11.47 -2.20
CA ARG A 249 1.45 10.18 -2.83
C ARG A 249 0.51 9.90 -4.01
N VAL A 250 -0.80 10.03 -3.80
CA VAL A 250 -1.78 9.59 -4.81
C VAL A 250 -1.92 10.54 -5.99
N ILE A 251 -1.51 11.81 -5.84
CA ILE A 251 -1.42 12.76 -6.96
C ILE A 251 -0.05 12.75 -7.65
N GLY A 252 0.89 11.89 -7.21
CA GLY A 252 2.18 11.71 -7.85
C GLY A 252 3.18 12.83 -7.58
N LEU A 253 3.31 13.34 -6.34
CA LEU A 253 4.40 14.24 -5.98
C LEU A 253 5.73 13.48 -5.88
N ASP A 254 6.84 14.20 -6.08
CA ASP A 254 8.19 13.64 -6.25
C ASP A 254 8.89 13.36 -4.91
N LYS A 255 8.22 12.63 -4.02
CA LYS A 255 8.81 12.07 -2.79
C LYS A 255 8.29 10.65 -2.56
N PRO A 256 9.17 9.72 -2.16
CA PRO A 256 8.75 8.37 -1.84
C PRO A 256 7.94 8.31 -0.54
N ALA A 257 7.10 7.29 -0.42
CA ALA A 257 6.54 6.83 0.85
C ALA A 257 7.29 5.57 1.31
N MET A 258 7.51 5.41 2.61
CA MET A 258 7.93 4.12 3.15
C MET A 258 6.74 3.18 3.14
N SER A 259 6.83 2.13 2.36
CA SER A 259 5.77 1.11 2.27
C SER A 259 5.91 0.05 3.37
N ILE A 260 4.80 -0.60 3.65
CA ILE A 260 4.73 -1.91 4.33
C ILE A 260 3.69 -2.75 3.60
N THR A 261 3.87 -4.05 3.53
CA THR A 261 2.98 -4.98 2.81
C THR A 261 2.72 -4.56 1.35
N GLY A 262 3.70 -3.93 0.71
CA GLY A 262 3.65 -3.50 -0.70
C GLY A 262 2.88 -2.20 -0.96
N SER A 263 2.48 -1.43 0.06
CA SER A 263 1.75 -0.17 -0.12
C SER A 263 2.34 0.98 0.70
N GLY A 264 2.67 2.11 0.05
CA GLY A 264 3.09 3.32 0.73
C GLY A 264 1.99 3.92 1.62
N SER A 265 0.73 3.84 1.23
CA SER A 265 -0.37 4.31 2.10
C SER A 265 -0.53 3.47 3.36
N HIS A 266 -0.22 2.15 3.31
CA HIS A 266 -0.15 1.35 4.53
C HIS A 266 0.93 1.88 5.47
N GLY A 267 2.13 2.14 4.95
CA GLY A 267 3.23 2.66 5.76
C GLY A 267 2.94 4.06 6.34
N ILE A 268 2.29 4.95 5.59
CA ILE A 268 1.89 6.28 6.05
C ILE A 268 0.89 6.18 7.20
N ILE A 269 -0.21 5.43 7.03
CA ILE A 269 -1.27 5.28 8.05
C ILE A 269 -0.74 4.57 9.29
N ALA A 270 0.12 3.58 9.12
CA ALA A 270 0.69 2.83 10.24
C ALA A 270 1.72 3.62 11.06
N THR A 271 2.17 4.81 10.61
CA THR A 271 3.26 5.56 11.26
C THR A 271 2.92 6.98 11.64
N LEU A 272 2.49 7.83 10.70
CA LEU A 272 2.37 9.26 10.95
C LEU A 272 1.37 9.63 12.08
N PRO A 273 0.24 8.92 12.27
CA PRO A 273 -0.60 9.14 13.44
C PRO A 273 0.08 8.83 14.78
N LEU A 274 0.97 7.82 14.82
CA LEU A 274 1.75 7.50 16.02
C LEU A 274 2.73 8.61 16.36
N TYR A 275 3.36 9.19 15.33
CA TYR A 275 4.24 10.34 15.49
C TYR A 275 3.48 11.52 16.10
N ALA A 276 2.27 11.82 15.61
CA ALA A 276 1.43 12.87 16.19
C ALA A 276 1.19 12.68 17.69
N VAL A 277 0.78 11.47 18.09
CA VAL A 277 0.54 11.14 19.51
C VAL A 277 1.81 11.30 20.34
N CYS A 278 2.95 10.80 19.84
CA CYS A 278 4.22 10.93 20.56
C CYS A 278 4.71 12.36 20.71
N GLN A 279 4.56 13.20 19.65
CA GLN A 279 4.97 14.61 19.71
C GLN A 279 4.11 15.41 20.70
N ILE A 280 2.80 15.21 20.70
CA ILE A 280 1.88 15.94 21.58
C ILE A 280 2.10 15.53 23.05
N ASN A 281 2.32 14.24 23.31
CA ASN A 281 2.47 13.71 24.66
C ASN A 281 3.92 13.62 25.14
N HIS A 282 4.89 14.15 24.36
CA HIS A 282 6.32 14.13 24.66
C HIS A 282 6.84 12.73 25.03
N LEU A 283 6.39 11.71 24.29
CA LEU A 283 6.82 10.33 24.51
C LEU A 283 8.23 10.10 23.92
N PRO A 284 9.05 9.23 24.51
CA PRO A 284 10.38 8.94 24.02
C PRO A 284 10.36 8.20 22.68
N GLU A 285 11.39 8.39 21.85
CA GLU A 285 11.51 7.77 20.52
C GLU A 285 11.44 6.24 20.57
N GLU A 286 12.03 5.61 21.58
CA GLU A 286 11.91 4.16 21.76
C GLU A 286 10.44 3.71 21.80
N LYS A 287 9.59 4.46 22.48
CA LYS A 287 8.17 4.11 22.57
C LYS A 287 7.48 4.24 21.22
N LEU A 288 7.87 5.23 20.42
CA LEU A 288 7.42 5.39 19.04
C LEU A 288 7.87 4.20 18.16
N TRP A 289 9.12 3.76 18.26
CA TRP A 289 9.63 2.63 17.47
C TRP A 289 8.94 1.31 17.83
N ARG A 290 8.71 1.05 19.11
CA ARG A 290 7.94 -0.11 19.59
C ARG A 290 6.49 -0.09 19.06
N ALA A 291 5.83 1.05 19.16
CA ALA A 291 4.49 1.24 18.62
C ALA A 291 4.44 1.06 17.09
N THR A 292 5.45 1.52 16.38
CA THR A 292 5.58 1.34 14.92
C THR A 292 5.71 -0.13 14.54
N MET A 293 6.57 -0.86 15.23
CA MET A 293 6.69 -2.32 15.04
C MET A 293 5.37 -3.04 15.28
N LEU A 294 4.66 -2.69 16.36
CA LEU A 294 3.34 -3.25 16.66
C LEU A 294 2.33 -2.94 15.54
N SER A 295 2.26 -1.69 15.10
CA SER A 295 1.38 -1.25 14.01
C SER A 295 1.66 -2.01 12.70
N TYR A 296 2.91 -2.15 12.33
CA TYR A 296 3.33 -2.87 11.12
C TYR A 296 3.04 -4.37 11.22
N LEU A 297 3.26 -5.00 12.37
CA LEU A 297 2.96 -6.42 12.58
C LEU A 297 1.46 -6.71 12.46
N ILE A 298 0.60 -5.89 13.05
CA ILE A 298 -0.86 -6.04 12.93
C ILE A 298 -1.33 -5.78 11.50
N CYS A 299 -0.80 -4.77 10.83
CA CYS A 299 -1.08 -4.52 9.41
C CYS A 299 -0.72 -5.74 8.56
N THR A 300 0.48 -6.30 8.76
CA THR A 300 0.95 -7.49 8.05
C THR A 300 0.08 -8.70 8.36
N TYR A 301 -0.30 -8.91 9.62
CA TYR A 301 -1.17 -10.00 10.05
C TYR A 301 -2.46 -10.07 9.23
N ILE A 302 -3.11 -8.94 9.04
CA ILE A 302 -4.35 -8.84 8.28
C ILE A 302 -4.09 -8.97 6.78
N LYS A 303 -3.04 -8.33 6.27
CA LYS A 303 -2.75 -8.34 4.83
C LYS A 303 -2.39 -9.72 4.30
N GLU A 304 -1.76 -10.56 5.10
CA GLU A 304 -1.45 -11.93 4.70
C GLU A 304 -2.70 -12.83 4.62
N TYR A 305 -3.81 -12.46 5.28
CA TYR A 305 -5.11 -13.11 5.06
C TYR A 305 -5.90 -12.50 3.89
N SER A 306 -5.84 -11.17 3.72
CA SER A 306 -6.69 -10.46 2.75
C SER A 306 -6.18 -10.51 1.31
N GLY A 307 -4.99 -11.04 1.09
CA GLY A 307 -4.29 -11.01 -0.19
C GLY A 307 -3.63 -9.65 -0.48
N LYS A 308 -2.76 -9.60 -1.49
CA LYS A 308 -1.98 -8.40 -1.82
C LYS A 308 -2.87 -7.29 -2.36
N LEU A 309 -3.76 -7.60 -3.30
CA LEU A 309 -4.68 -6.68 -3.96
C LEU A 309 -6.11 -7.23 -3.86
N SER A 310 -7.05 -6.39 -3.42
CA SER A 310 -8.46 -6.76 -3.29
C SER A 310 -9.35 -5.52 -3.26
N ALA A 311 -10.67 -5.71 -3.37
CA ALA A 311 -11.65 -4.63 -3.16
C ALA A 311 -11.75 -4.17 -1.69
N PHE A 312 -11.06 -4.80 -0.79
CA PHE A 312 -10.91 -4.43 0.60
C PHE A 312 -9.88 -3.31 0.77
N CYS A 313 -10.23 -2.21 1.42
CA CYS A 313 -9.30 -1.10 1.63
C CYS A 313 -8.24 -1.44 2.69
N GLY A 314 -7.14 -2.07 2.27
CA GLY A 314 -6.02 -2.43 3.16
C GLY A 314 -5.46 -1.23 3.93
N CYS A 315 -5.44 -0.04 3.32
CA CYS A 315 -4.94 1.18 3.95
C CYS A 315 -5.76 1.53 5.20
N SER A 316 -7.07 1.67 5.07
CA SER A 316 -7.93 2.06 6.19
C SER A 316 -8.17 0.94 7.16
N ILE A 317 -8.30 -0.30 6.68
CA ILE A 317 -8.70 -1.42 7.52
C ILE A 317 -7.46 -2.06 8.15
N ALA A 318 -6.51 -2.59 7.35
CA ALA A 318 -5.36 -3.30 7.92
C ALA A 318 -4.36 -2.34 8.59
N ALA A 319 -3.91 -1.29 7.90
CA ALA A 319 -2.99 -0.32 8.48
C ALA A 319 -3.69 0.57 9.52
N GLY A 320 -4.97 0.92 9.32
CA GLY A 320 -5.77 1.64 10.30
C GLY A 320 -5.96 0.87 11.60
N LEU A 321 -6.17 -0.44 11.53
CA LEU A 321 -6.25 -1.30 12.71
C LEU A 321 -4.90 -1.42 13.41
N GLY A 322 -3.81 -1.57 12.67
CA GLY A 322 -2.45 -1.54 13.21
C GLY A 322 -2.16 -0.22 13.95
N MET A 323 -2.49 0.92 13.32
CA MET A 323 -2.43 2.24 13.93
C MET A 323 -3.23 2.32 15.24
N ALA A 324 -4.49 1.86 15.23
CA ALA A 324 -5.37 1.93 16.39
C ALA A 324 -4.82 1.14 17.59
N VAL A 325 -4.37 -0.10 17.36
CA VAL A 325 -3.74 -0.94 18.40
C VAL A 325 -2.47 -0.26 18.94
N ALA A 326 -1.66 0.34 18.07
CA ALA A 326 -0.44 1.03 18.47
C ALA A 326 -0.72 2.36 19.22
N VAL A 327 -1.77 3.10 18.87
CA VAL A 327 -2.23 4.28 19.64
C VAL A 327 -2.69 3.84 21.05
N CYS A 328 -3.42 2.73 21.16
CA CYS A 328 -3.79 2.15 22.45
C CYS A 328 -2.54 1.80 23.29
N TYR A 329 -1.53 1.20 22.69
CA TYR A 329 -0.23 0.92 23.32
C TYR A 329 0.47 2.21 23.81
N LEU A 330 0.53 3.25 22.97
CA LEU A 330 1.13 4.55 23.35
C LEU A 330 0.43 5.19 24.54
N LYS A 331 -0.87 5.02 24.64
CA LYS A 331 -1.71 5.51 25.75
C LYS A 331 -1.68 4.61 27.00
N GLY A 332 -0.88 3.55 27.00
CA GLY A 332 -0.73 2.64 28.14
C GLY A 332 -1.85 1.62 28.28
N GLY A 333 -2.62 1.38 27.22
CA GLY A 333 -3.68 0.38 27.20
C GLY A 333 -3.14 -1.05 27.42
N THR A 334 -3.95 -1.88 28.06
CA THR A 334 -3.64 -3.29 28.33
C THR A 334 -3.84 -4.15 27.08
N LEU A 335 -3.31 -5.39 27.09
CA LEU A 335 -3.60 -6.38 26.05
C LEU A 335 -5.11 -6.51 25.79
N LYS A 336 -5.91 -6.58 26.87
CA LYS A 336 -7.37 -6.70 26.75
C LYS A 336 -8.00 -5.50 26.06
N GLN A 337 -7.53 -4.30 26.35
CA GLN A 337 -8.01 -3.09 25.70
C GLN A 337 -7.58 -3.02 24.22
N MET A 338 -6.43 -3.58 23.87
CA MET A 338 -6.03 -3.73 22.46
C MET A 338 -6.95 -4.71 21.70
N GLU A 339 -7.37 -5.81 22.33
CA GLU A 339 -8.40 -6.70 21.76
C GLU A 339 -9.72 -5.94 21.53
N TYR A 340 -10.13 -5.10 22.48
CA TYR A 340 -11.32 -4.25 22.35
C TYR A 340 -11.20 -3.24 21.20
N VAL A 341 -10.04 -2.64 21.01
CA VAL A 341 -9.76 -1.76 19.86
C VAL A 341 -9.95 -2.52 18.55
N ILE A 342 -9.43 -3.75 18.45
CA ILE A 342 -9.61 -4.59 17.26
C ILE A 342 -11.11 -4.81 16.98
N ASN A 343 -11.88 -5.18 17.99
CA ASN A 343 -13.32 -5.42 17.85
C ASN A 343 -14.08 -4.17 17.40
N ASN A 344 -13.79 -3.02 18.01
CA ASN A 344 -14.43 -1.75 17.68
C ASN A 344 -14.11 -1.32 16.24
N MET A 345 -12.84 -1.38 15.84
CA MET A 345 -12.39 -1.06 14.48
C MET A 345 -13.06 -1.96 13.44
N VAL A 346 -13.07 -3.27 13.69
CA VAL A 346 -13.63 -4.26 12.76
C VAL A 346 -15.12 -4.05 12.58
N SER A 347 -15.84 -3.75 13.64
CA SER A 347 -17.28 -3.48 13.58
C SER A 347 -17.62 -2.19 12.85
N SER A 348 -16.67 -1.22 12.75
CA SER A 348 -16.95 0.09 12.17
C SER A 348 -16.55 0.23 10.70
N ILE A 349 -15.36 -0.27 10.29
CA ILE A 349 -14.81 0.08 8.96
C ILE A 349 -14.52 -1.09 8.02
N THR A 350 -14.82 -2.34 8.40
CA THR A 350 -14.50 -3.52 7.56
C THR A 350 -15.13 -3.47 6.16
N GLY A 351 -16.28 -2.80 6.01
CA GLY A 351 -16.95 -2.64 4.72
C GLY A 351 -16.35 -1.57 3.78
N MET A 352 -15.25 -0.91 4.15
CA MET A 352 -14.65 0.12 3.31
C MET A 352 -13.99 -0.50 2.07
N ILE A 353 -14.47 -0.13 0.89
CA ILE A 353 -13.96 -0.63 -0.38
C ILE A 353 -12.65 0.07 -0.81
N CYS A 354 -11.84 -0.64 -1.60
CA CYS A 354 -10.71 -0.11 -2.35
C CYS A 354 -11.12 0.01 -3.83
N ASP A 355 -11.26 1.23 -4.30
CA ASP A 355 -11.56 1.61 -5.69
C ASP A 355 -10.33 2.20 -6.39
N GLY A 356 -9.14 1.70 -6.05
CA GLY A 356 -7.87 2.10 -6.66
C GLY A 356 -7.11 3.18 -5.90
N GLY A 357 -5.92 3.53 -6.43
CA GLY A 357 -5.05 4.57 -5.90
C GLY A 357 -5.47 5.95 -6.44
N ASN A 358 -6.28 6.68 -5.69
CA ASN A 358 -6.82 7.97 -6.11
C ASN A 358 -7.00 8.94 -4.94
N GLN A 359 -7.45 10.17 -5.19
CA GLN A 359 -7.66 11.17 -4.14
C GLN A 359 -8.66 10.74 -3.06
N GLY A 360 -9.57 9.80 -3.35
CA GLY A 360 -10.47 9.20 -2.37
C GLY A 360 -9.73 8.49 -1.24
N CYS A 361 -8.48 8.04 -1.46
CA CYS A 361 -7.63 7.47 -0.41
C CYS A 361 -7.40 8.45 0.75
N THR A 362 -7.34 9.76 0.47
CA THR A 362 -7.22 10.79 1.50
C THR A 362 -8.43 10.78 2.43
N MET A 363 -9.65 10.72 1.89
CA MET A 363 -10.87 10.63 2.72
C MET A 363 -10.98 9.32 3.47
N LYS A 364 -10.52 8.22 2.87
CA LYS A 364 -10.45 6.90 3.55
C LYS A 364 -9.48 6.95 4.72
N GLY A 365 -8.33 7.64 4.57
CA GLY A 365 -7.38 7.86 5.66
C GLY A 365 -7.95 8.76 6.77
N VAL A 366 -8.72 9.82 6.44
CA VAL A 366 -9.45 10.63 7.44
C VAL A 366 -10.42 9.76 8.24
N SER A 367 -11.20 8.92 7.56
CA SER A 367 -12.14 8.00 8.21
C SER A 367 -11.42 6.96 9.11
N ALA A 368 -10.28 6.45 8.64
CA ALA A 368 -9.47 5.51 9.42
C ALA A 368 -8.92 6.14 10.70
N CYS A 369 -8.40 7.37 10.63
CA CYS A 369 -7.95 8.11 11.82
C CYS A 369 -9.10 8.31 12.82
N SER A 370 -10.27 8.78 12.34
CA SER A 370 -11.42 8.99 13.23
C SER A 370 -11.85 7.69 13.88
N ALA A 371 -12.04 6.61 13.11
CA ALA A 371 -12.43 5.32 13.67
C ALA A 371 -11.40 4.77 14.67
N ALA A 372 -10.10 4.96 14.40
CA ALA A 372 -9.04 4.50 15.31
C ALA A 372 -9.06 5.23 16.65
N PHE A 373 -9.11 6.56 16.63
CA PHE A 373 -9.09 7.35 17.86
C PHE A 373 -10.36 7.14 18.69
N ASP A 374 -11.54 7.05 18.05
CA ASP A 374 -12.80 6.71 18.74
C ASP A 374 -12.74 5.30 19.32
N SER A 375 -12.27 4.30 18.55
CA SER A 375 -12.14 2.92 19.03
C SER A 375 -11.23 2.82 20.24
N VAL A 376 -10.10 3.55 20.24
CA VAL A 376 -9.18 3.62 21.38
C VAL A 376 -9.83 4.30 22.58
N ALA A 377 -10.50 5.44 22.36
CA ALA A 377 -11.17 6.17 23.43
C ALA A 377 -12.21 5.32 24.16
N PHE A 378 -13.01 4.54 23.42
CA PHE A 378 -13.96 3.60 23.99
C PHE A 378 -13.26 2.43 24.71
N ALA A 379 -12.28 1.80 24.07
CA ALA A 379 -11.60 0.62 24.60
C ALA A 379 -10.84 0.89 25.91
N LEU A 380 -10.25 2.09 26.07
CA LEU A 380 -9.58 2.49 27.32
C LEU A 380 -10.53 2.59 28.52
N TYR A 381 -11.83 2.68 28.28
CA TYR A 381 -12.90 2.60 29.30
C TYR A 381 -13.63 1.24 29.27
N ASP A 382 -13.00 0.20 28.67
CA ASP A 382 -13.55 -1.16 28.55
C ASP A 382 -14.88 -1.24 27.75
N VAL A 383 -15.16 -0.22 26.93
CA VAL A 383 -16.33 -0.20 26.03
C VAL A 383 -15.95 -0.81 24.68
N HIS A 384 -16.62 -1.89 24.31
CA HIS A 384 -16.27 -2.67 23.12
C HIS A 384 -17.46 -3.46 22.55
N ILE A 385 -17.29 -3.95 21.34
CA ILE A 385 -18.20 -4.91 20.70
C ILE A 385 -17.79 -6.32 21.10
N ASP A 386 -18.72 -7.07 21.67
CA ASP A 386 -18.49 -8.45 22.12
C ASP A 386 -18.43 -9.45 20.95
N SER A 387 -17.77 -10.59 21.18
CA SER A 387 -17.59 -11.67 20.21
C SER A 387 -18.88 -12.38 19.76
N ILE A 388 -19.99 -12.13 20.42
CA ILE A 388 -21.30 -12.64 20.00
C ILE A 388 -21.89 -11.84 18.82
N HIS A 389 -21.29 -10.69 18.46
CA HIS A 389 -21.80 -9.78 17.45
C HIS A 389 -21.05 -9.87 16.12
N GLY A 390 -21.80 -9.94 15.03
CA GLY A 390 -21.30 -9.77 13.68
C GLY A 390 -20.17 -10.75 13.29
N ILE A 391 -19.06 -10.20 12.82
CA ILE A 391 -17.89 -10.95 12.37
C ILE A 391 -16.77 -11.03 13.41
N ILE A 392 -17.02 -10.58 14.63
CA ILE A 392 -16.05 -10.61 15.72
C ILE A 392 -15.81 -12.07 16.14
N GLY A 393 -14.55 -12.49 16.17
CA GLY A 393 -14.14 -13.82 16.63
C GLY A 393 -14.04 -13.90 18.14
N LYS A 394 -13.80 -15.10 18.66
CA LYS A 394 -13.57 -15.34 20.09
C LYS A 394 -12.21 -14.82 20.55
N THR A 395 -11.28 -14.69 19.63
CA THR A 395 -9.94 -14.15 19.85
C THR A 395 -9.65 -13.03 18.85
N PRO A 396 -8.68 -12.15 19.12
CA PRO A 396 -8.27 -11.12 18.17
C PRO A 396 -7.73 -11.72 16.85
N GLU A 397 -7.07 -12.87 16.91
CA GLU A 397 -6.58 -13.59 15.75
C GLU A 397 -7.72 -14.08 14.84
N GLU A 398 -8.77 -14.66 15.44
CA GLU A 398 -9.98 -15.05 14.71
C GLU A 398 -10.66 -13.83 14.08
N THR A 399 -10.74 -12.71 14.79
CA THR A 399 -11.29 -11.45 14.29
C THR A 399 -10.51 -10.96 13.08
N MET A 400 -9.18 -10.92 13.16
CA MET A 400 -8.32 -10.52 12.04
C MET A 400 -8.42 -11.48 10.85
N ARG A 401 -8.53 -12.78 11.09
CA ARG A 401 -8.78 -13.77 10.04
C ARG A 401 -10.15 -13.58 9.37
N ASN A 402 -11.19 -13.29 10.13
CA ASN A 402 -12.55 -13.05 9.60
C ASN A 402 -12.58 -11.84 8.66
N ILE A 403 -11.83 -10.78 8.96
CA ILE A 403 -11.66 -9.64 8.02
C ILE A 403 -11.00 -10.13 6.71
N GLY A 404 -9.99 -10.98 6.82
CA GLY A 404 -9.35 -11.57 5.65
C GLY A 404 -10.33 -12.35 4.76
N LEU A 405 -11.23 -13.13 5.36
CA LEU A 405 -12.27 -13.88 4.65
C LEU A 405 -13.29 -12.94 3.96
N ILE A 406 -13.62 -11.81 4.56
CA ILE A 406 -14.45 -10.78 3.92
C ILE A 406 -13.71 -10.21 2.69
N ALA A 407 -12.42 -9.93 2.82
CA ALA A 407 -11.62 -9.39 1.72
C ALA A 407 -11.50 -10.40 0.56
N SER A 408 -11.12 -11.64 0.87
CA SER A 408 -10.94 -12.72 -0.08
C SER A 408 -11.32 -14.06 0.55
N PRO A 409 -12.34 -14.78 0.04
CA PRO A 409 -13.00 -14.58 -1.26
C PRO A 409 -14.20 -13.60 -1.25
N GLY A 410 -14.60 -13.03 -0.09
CA GLY A 410 -15.89 -12.36 0.07
C GLY A 410 -16.13 -11.18 -0.90
N MET A 411 -15.11 -10.38 -1.20
CA MET A 411 -15.26 -9.16 -2.02
C MET A 411 -14.83 -9.33 -3.50
N VAL A 412 -14.62 -10.53 -3.99
CA VAL A 412 -14.22 -10.76 -5.40
C VAL A 412 -15.25 -10.20 -6.38
N GLN A 413 -16.55 -10.38 -6.12
CA GLN A 413 -17.61 -9.82 -6.97
C GLN A 413 -17.67 -8.29 -6.88
N THR A 414 -17.36 -7.71 -5.72
CA THR A 414 -17.23 -6.26 -5.53
C THR A 414 -16.10 -5.69 -6.38
N GLU A 415 -14.94 -6.38 -6.45
CA GLU A 415 -13.83 -5.97 -7.30
C GLU A 415 -14.22 -5.94 -8.77
N LYS A 416 -14.91 -6.99 -9.24
CA LYS A 416 -15.43 -7.03 -10.62
C LYS A 416 -16.32 -5.84 -10.92
N THR A 417 -17.26 -5.53 -10.04
CA THR A 417 -18.19 -4.39 -10.22
C THR A 417 -17.44 -3.05 -10.24
N ILE A 418 -16.39 -2.88 -9.40
CA ILE A 418 -15.57 -1.66 -9.41
C ILE A 418 -14.86 -1.50 -10.75
N VAL A 419 -14.23 -2.57 -11.27
CA VAL A 419 -13.56 -2.55 -12.58
C VAL A 419 -14.54 -2.19 -13.70
N GLU A 420 -15.74 -2.80 -13.73
CA GLU A 420 -16.79 -2.49 -14.71
C GLU A 420 -17.21 -1.00 -14.66
N ILE A 421 -17.31 -0.42 -13.46
CA ILE A 421 -17.59 1.02 -13.28
C ILE A 421 -16.43 1.88 -13.80
N GLU A 422 -15.19 1.49 -13.54
CA GLU A 422 -14.02 2.22 -14.02
C GLU A 422 -13.92 2.19 -15.54
N GLU A 423 -14.07 1.03 -16.17
CA GLU A 423 -14.06 0.87 -17.63
C GLU A 423 -15.18 1.70 -18.30
N SER A 424 -16.35 1.81 -17.68
CA SER A 424 -17.45 2.62 -18.21
C SER A 424 -17.14 4.11 -18.31
N LYS A 425 -16.09 4.60 -17.67
CA LYS A 425 -15.63 6.00 -17.75
C LYS A 425 -14.68 6.27 -18.94
N LEU A 426 -14.23 5.22 -19.62
CA LEU A 426 -13.37 5.34 -20.80
C LEU A 426 -14.16 5.55 -22.10
N VAL A 427 -15.49 5.49 -22.04
CA VAL A 427 -16.42 5.61 -23.19
C VAL A 427 -16.87 7.05 -23.39
#